data_068cc3d4794600e7cce1965c2fc1facf
#
_entry.id   068cc3d4794600e7cce1965c2fc1facf
#
_cell.length_a   1.000
_cell.length_b   1.000
_cell.length_c   1.000
_cell.angle_alpha   90.00
_cell.angle_beta   90.00
_cell.angle_gamma   90.00
#
_symmetry.space_group_name_H-M   'P 1'
#
loop_
_entity.id
_entity.type
_entity.pdbx_description
1 polymer ?
#
loop_
_entity_poly.entity_id
_entity_poly.type
_entity_poly.pdbx_seq_one_letter_code
_entity_poly.pdbx_strand_id
1 'polypeptide(L)'
;YWGGQTDCFRQPKYAYYMFKSQVSPQLEHPLIETGPMVFIAHEISPFSNADLVVFSNCDSVRLICREQDTIVKPVLHKDKGMPNAPVIFENVFDFWQMRELSYLQKNWQQVSFVAEGIIDGKTVCSTKKMPSRRSTKLRLRIDHDGQHLIADGSDFLVVVAEVTDDNGNVRRLAKDNILFSVEGEGEIIGDASIGANPRAVEFGSAPVLIRSTRQAGKIKVKARVLFEGQHSPAPAEIEFESIPARLPFNYLESYQSSNQEDYRFDKGKDRVKLSEQEIKTLLKEVEQQQKDFGVEK
;
A
#
# COMPACT_ATOMS: atom_id res chain seq x y z
N TYR A 1 0.38 -14.04 -8.43
CA TYR A 1 1.42 -13.94 -7.38
C TYR A 1 1.03 -14.78 -6.18
N TRP A 2 1.51 -16.02 -6.14
CA TRP A 2 1.05 -17.05 -5.20
C TRP A 2 1.77 -16.98 -3.84
N GLY A 3 2.96 -16.42 -3.78
CA GLY A 3 3.77 -16.34 -2.56
C GLY A 3 3.82 -14.94 -1.94
N GLY A 4 4.43 -14.83 -0.74
CA GLY A 4 4.72 -13.58 -0.05
C GLY A 4 3.57 -13.02 0.78
N GLN A 5 3.94 -12.12 1.70
CA GLN A 5 3.03 -11.45 2.63
C GLN A 5 2.34 -10.24 1.98
N THR A 6 2.97 -9.67 0.95
CA THR A 6 2.48 -8.52 0.18
C THR A 6 2.44 -8.88 -1.31
N ASP A 7 1.76 -8.05 -2.09
CA ASP A 7 1.85 -8.08 -3.54
C ASP A 7 3.12 -7.38 -4.06
N CYS A 8 3.27 -7.27 -5.38
CA CYS A 8 4.43 -6.60 -5.99
C CYS A 8 4.48 -5.08 -5.75
N PHE A 9 3.39 -4.47 -5.30
CA PHE A 9 3.28 -3.07 -4.91
C PHE A 9 3.30 -2.89 -3.39
N ARG A 10 3.72 -3.93 -2.63
CA ARG A 10 3.77 -3.96 -1.17
C ARG A 10 2.41 -3.84 -0.47
N GLN A 11 1.30 -4.05 -1.21
CA GLN A 11 -0.02 -4.05 -0.59
C GLN A 11 -0.19 -5.32 0.27
N PRO A 12 -0.62 -5.18 1.53
CA PRO A 12 -0.67 -6.29 2.47
C PRO A 12 -1.77 -7.31 2.10
N LYS A 13 -1.40 -8.59 2.12
CA LYS A 13 -2.31 -9.73 2.04
C LYS A 13 -2.70 -10.21 3.43
N TYR A 14 -3.60 -11.17 3.55
CA TYR A 14 -3.96 -11.79 4.84
C TYR A 14 -2.75 -12.35 5.59
N ALA A 15 -1.78 -12.93 4.87
CA ALA A 15 -0.55 -13.42 5.46
C ALA A 15 0.24 -12.32 6.19
N TYR A 16 0.27 -11.09 5.66
CA TYR A 16 0.90 -9.95 6.34
C TYR A 16 0.29 -9.72 7.73
N TYR A 17 -1.03 -9.64 7.82
CA TYR A 17 -1.71 -9.43 9.10
C TYR A 17 -1.58 -10.61 10.06
N MET A 18 -1.52 -11.83 9.52
CA MET A 18 -1.22 -13.02 10.31
C MET A 18 0.16 -12.93 10.96
N PHE A 19 1.20 -12.53 10.21
CA PHE A 19 2.54 -12.34 10.78
C PHE A 19 2.62 -11.11 11.69
N LYS A 20 1.97 -10.00 11.34
CA LYS A 20 1.90 -8.81 12.17
C LYS A 20 1.29 -9.12 13.55
N SER A 21 0.28 -9.99 13.60
CA SER A 21 -0.33 -10.41 14.87
C SER A 21 0.60 -11.24 15.75
N GLN A 22 1.76 -11.68 15.28
CA GLN A 22 2.74 -12.39 16.09
C GLN A 22 3.72 -11.47 16.83
N VAL A 23 3.66 -10.15 16.54
CA VAL A 23 4.50 -9.15 17.20
C VAL A 23 3.87 -8.76 18.53
N SER A 24 4.68 -8.61 19.58
CA SER A 24 4.19 -8.15 20.89
C SER A 24 3.51 -6.77 20.79
N PRO A 25 2.33 -6.59 21.38
CA PRO A 25 1.64 -5.30 21.35
C PRO A 25 2.35 -4.18 22.14
N GLN A 26 3.31 -4.54 23.00
CA GLN A 26 4.14 -3.60 23.77
C GLN A 26 5.45 -3.23 23.07
N LEU A 27 5.77 -3.90 21.94
CA LEU A 27 6.99 -3.58 21.21
C LEU A 27 6.87 -2.18 20.60
N GLU A 28 7.85 -1.33 20.88
CA GLU A 28 8.04 -0.05 20.21
C GLU A 28 9.22 -0.14 19.27
N HIS A 29 9.03 0.26 18.01
CA HIS A 29 10.10 0.26 17.02
C HIS A 29 9.92 1.44 16.06
N PRO A 30 11.00 2.22 15.78
CA PRO A 30 10.88 3.46 15.00
C PRO A 30 10.59 3.24 13.50
N LEU A 31 10.85 2.04 12.97
CA LEU A 31 10.72 1.72 11.55
C LEU A 31 9.62 0.70 11.24
N ILE A 32 8.91 0.20 12.24
CA ILE A 32 7.90 -0.85 12.08
C ILE A 32 6.63 -0.40 12.78
N GLU A 33 5.52 -0.48 12.11
CA GLU A 33 4.21 -0.27 12.71
C GLU A 33 3.94 -1.38 13.74
N THR A 34 3.92 -1.02 15.00
CA THR A 34 3.75 -1.89 16.15
C THR A 34 2.50 -1.51 16.94
N GLY A 35 2.27 -2.20 18.05
CA GLY A 35 1.15 -1.95 18.95
C GLY A 35 0.03 -2.98 18.86
N PRO A 36 -1.05 -2.78 19.65
CA PRO A 36 -2.20 -3.67 19.63
C PRO A 36 -2.88 -3.71 18.25
N MET A 37 -3.23 -4.90 17.79
CA MET A 37 -3.92 -5.06 16.52
C MET A 37 -5.01 -6.12 16.56
N VAL A 38 -6.03 -5.89 15.76
CA VAL A 38 -7.06 -6.85 15.42
C VAL A 38 -7.41 -6.73 13.94
N PHE A 39 -7.51 -7.86 13.23
CA PHE A 39 -7.80 -7.88 11.81
C PHE A 39 -8.78 -9.02 11.48
N ILE A 40 -9.89 -8.69 10.81
CA ILE A 40 -10.89 -9.66 10.35
C ILE A 40 -10.46 -10.23 9.00
N ALA A 41 -10.01 -11.49 9.01
CA ALA A 41 -9.59 -12.22 7.81
C ALA A 41 -10.78 -12.93 7.15
N HIS A 42 -11.76 -12.14 6.65
CA HIS A 42 -12.98 -12.66 6.04
C HIS A 42 -13.52 -11.64 5.03
N GLU A 43 -13.92 -12.07 3.84
CA GLU A 43 -14.34 -11.12 2.78
C GLU A 43 -15.82 -10.78 2.78
N ILE A 44 -16.63 -11.45 3.59
CA ILE A 44 -18.09 -11.24 3.68
C ILE A 44 -18.73 -11.29 2.29
N SER A 45 -18.43 -12.32 1.55
CA SER A 45 -18.85 -12.53 0.18
C SER A 45 -19.57 -13.89 0.04
N PRO A 46 -20.28 -14.15 -1.08
CA PRO A 46 -20.91 -15.45 -1.33
C PRO A 46 -19.95 -16.65 -1.28
N PHE A 47 -18.64 -16.39 -1.41
CA PHE A 47 -17.60 -17.41 -1.44
C PHE A 47 -16.84 -17.52 -0.11
N SER A 48 -17.25 -16.76 0.90
CA SER A 48 -16.62 -16.78 2.21
C SER A 48 -17.14 -17.92 3.06
N ASN A 49 -16.27 -18.45 3.96
CA ASN A 49 -16.62 -19.50 4.89
C ASN A 49 -17.66 -19.02 5.93
N ALA A 50 -18.40 -19.93 6.52
CA ALA A 50 -19.29 -19.66 7.66
C ALA A 50 -18.50 -19.23 8.91
N ASP A 51 -17.26 -19.70 9.04
CA ASP A 51 -16.36 -19.36 10.13
C ASP A 51 -15.60 -18.08 9.83
N LEU A 52 -15.56 -17.18 10.82
CA LEU A 52 -14.84 -15.91 10.73
C LEU A 52 -13.53 -16.02 11.51
N VAL A 53 -12.42 -15.73 10.83
CA VAL A 53 -11.07 -15.76 11.43
C VAL A 53 -10.63 -14.36 11.76
N VAL A 54 -10.09 -14.16 12.96
CA VAL A 54 -9.51 -12.91 13.42
C VAL A 54 -8.06 -13.13 13.83
N PHE A 55 -7.17 -12.30 13.31
CA PHE A 55 -5.77 -12.21 13.75
C PHE A 55 -5.64 -11.10 14.79
N SER A 56 -5.01 -11.39 15.92
CA SER A 56 -4.81 -10.43 16.99
C SER A 56 -3.57 -10.77 17.83
N ASN A 57 -2.92 -9.74 18.37
CA ASN A 57 -1.88 -9.86 19.39
C ASN A 57 -2.35 -9.39 20.78
N CYS A 58 -3.65 -9.26 20.98
CA CYS A 58 -4.27 -8.91 22.26
C CYS A 58 -4.51 -10.18 23.11
N ASP A 59 -4.93 -10.03 24.36
CA ASP A 59 -5.25 -11.16 25.25
C ASP A 59 -6.51 -11.92 24.79
N SER A 60 -7.49 -11.15 24.31
CA SER A 60 -8.75 -11.70 23.81
C SER A 60 -9.36 -10.83 22.72
N VAL A 61 -10.26 -11.43 21.96
CA VAL A 61 -11.02 -10.76 20.90
C VAL A 61 -12.50 -10.83 21.22
N ARG A 62 -13.15 -9.69 21.19
CA ARG A 62 -14.61 -9.57 21.23
C ARG A 62 -15.11 -9.35 19.80
N LEU A 63 -15.92 -10.27 19.31
CA LEU A 63 -16.61 -10.14 18.03
C LEU A 63 -18.04 -9.71 18.28
N ILE A 64 -18.46 -8.60 17.69
CA ILE A 64 -19.82 -8.11 17.69
C ILE A 64 -20.41 -8.37 16.30
N CYS A 65 -21.40 -9.25 16.28
CA CYS A 65 -22.12 -9.61 15.07
C CYS A 65 -23.47 -8.86 15.06
N ARG A 66 -23.84 -8.29 13.91
CA ARG A 66 -25.15 -7.66 13.73
C ARG A 66 -25.48 -6.57 14.75
N GLU A 67 -24.47 -5.89 15.27
CA GLU A 67 -24.60 -4.84 16.30
C GLU A 67 -25.16 -5.32 17.68
N GLN A 68 -25.50 -6.58 17.82
CA GLN A 68 -26.16 -7.12 19.03
C GLN A 68 -25.47 -8.33 19.60
N ASP A 69 -25.16 -9.31 18.78
CA ASP A 69 -24.60 -10.57 19.27
C ASP A 69 -23.10 -10.42 19.55
N THR A 70 -22.72 -10.67 20.78
CA THR A 70 -21.34 -10.50 21.23
C THR A 70 -20.74 -11.84 21.65
N ILE A 71 -19.60 -12.21 21.05
CA ILE A 71 -18.85 -13.41 21.38
C ILE A 71 -17.44 -12.98 21.78
N VAL A 72 -16.96 -13.45 22.92
CA VAL A 72 -15.58 -13.19 23.37
C VAL A 72 -14.80 -14.50 23.40
N LYS A 73 -13.65 -14.50 22.73
CA LYS A 73 -12.73 -15.65 22.74
C LYS A 73 -11.31 -15.18 23.11
N PRO A 74 -10.59 -15.95 23.94
CA PRO A 74 -9.19 -15.66 24.23
C PRO A 74 -8.31 -15.90 23.01
N VAL A 75 -7.22 -15.17 22.89
CA VAL A 75 -6.13 -15.50 21.98
C VAL A 75 -5.28 -16.56 22.65
N LEU A 76 -5.15 -17.71 22.01
CA LEU A 76 -4.35 -18.82 22.55
C LEU A 76 -2.87 -18.55 22.28
N HIS A 77 -2.12 -18.24 23.33
CA HIS A 77 -0.68 -18.06 23.27
C HIS A 77 0.04 -19.42 23.26
N LYS A 78 1.07 -19.54 22.44
CA LYS A 78 1.88 -20.74 22.31
C LYS A 78 3.37 -20.40 22.45
N ASP A 79 4.11 -21.25 23.14
CA ASP A 79 5.56 -21.07 23.32
C ASP A 79 6.36 -21.40 22.03
N LYS A 80 5.76 -22.17 21.11
CA LYS A 80 6.41 -22.58 19.86
C LYS A 80 5.49 -22.39 18.67
N GLY A 81 6.07 -22.05 17.54
CA GLY A 81 5.36 -21.83 16.29
C GLY A 81 4.82 -20.40 16.20
N MET A 82 3.50 -20.26 16.02
CA MET A 82 2.82 -18.95 16.01
C MET A 82 2.44 -18.58 17.45
N PRO A 83 3.09 -17.57 18.07
CA PRO A 83 2.81 -17.18 19.45
C PRO A 83 1.34 -16.87 19.69
N ASN A 84 0.70 -16.15 18.77
CA ASN A 84 -0.70 -15.76 18.87
C ASN A 84 -1.52 -16.53 17.82
N ALA A 85 -2.24 -17.56 18.27
CA ALA A 85 -3.04 -18.38 17.37
C ALA A 85 -4.22 -17.55 16.80
N PRO A 86 -4.59 -17.75 15.51
CA PRO A 86 -5.79 -17.16 14.95
C PRO A 86 -7.04 -17.51 15.76
N VAL A 87 -7.89 -16.53 16.02
CA VAL A 87 -9.15 -16.74 16.75
C VAL A 87 -10.24 -17.06 15.73
N ILE A 88 -10.86 -18.23 15.85
CA ILE A 88 -11.90 -18.70 14.93
C ILE A 88 -13.25 -18.56 15.62
N PHE A 89 -14.16 -17.84 14.99
CA PHE A 89 -15.57 -17.72 15.40
C PHE A 89 -16.40 -18.59 14.46
N GLU A 90 -16.84 -19.72 14.96
CA GLU A 90 -17.50 -20.77 14.16
C GLU A 90 -18.95 -20.37 13.84
N ASN A 91 -19.39 -20.63 12.59
CA ASN A 91 -20.76 -20.47 12.12
C ASN A 91 -21.41 -19.10 12.37
N VAL A 92 -20.61 -18.01 12.34
CA VAL A 92 -21.12 -16.64 12.58
C VAL A 92 -21.57 -15.94 11.29
N PHE A 93 -21.22 -16.50 10.14
CA PHE A 93 -21.56 -15.95 8.83
C PHE A 93 -22.47 -16.87 8.03
N ASP A 94 -23.61 -16.34 7.60
CA ASP A 94 -24.49 -16.94 6.61
C ASP A 94 -24.77 -15.91 5.50
N PHE A 95 -24.36 -16.25 4.30
CA PHE A 95 -24.53 -15.37 3.15
C PHE A 95 -26.01 -15.08 2.84
N TRP A 96 -26.88 -16.10 2.92
CA TRP A 96 -28.29 -15.95 2.57
C TRP A 96 -29.02 -15.06 3.58
N GLN A 97 -28.75 -15.27 4.86
CA GLN A 97 -29.26 -14.43 5.93
C GLN A 97 -28.76 -12.97 5.79
N MET A 98 -27.47 -12.80 5.51
CA MET A 98 -26.90 -11.47 5.25
C MET A 98 -27.57 -10.80 4.06
N ARG A 99 -27.80 -11.55 2.96
CA ARG A 99 -28.51 -11.04 1.78
C ARG A 99 -29.94 -10.64 2.09
N GLU A 100 -30.66 -11.42 2.87
CA GLU A 100 -32.01 -11.09 3.30
C GLU A 100 -32.04 -9.77 4.08
N LEU A 101 -31.20 -9.63 5.10
CA LEU A 101 -31.09 -8.40 5.90
C LEU A 101 -30.71 -7.20 5.03
N SER A 102 -29.76 -7.36 4.14
CA SER A 102 -29.20 -6.26 3.36
C SER A 102 -30.08 -5.84 2.17
N TYR A 103 -30.66 -6.77 1.45
CA TYR A 103 -31.41 -6.47 0.22
C TYR A 103 -32.90 -6.40 0.43
N LEU A 104 -33.50 -7.29 1.19
CA LEU A 104 -34.91 -7.35 1.41
C LEU A 104 -35.37 -6.41 2.53
N GLN A 105 -34.66 -6.43 3.64
CA GLN A 105 -35.00 -5.60 4.79
C GLN A 105 -34.31 -4.22 4.77
N LYS A 106 -33.40 -3.99 3.84
CA LYS A 106 -32.60 -2.75 3.70
C LYS A 106 -31.82 -2.35 4.96
N ASN A 107 -31.56 -3.31 5.82
CA ASN A 107 -30.87 -3.10 7.08
C ASN A 107 -29.37 -3.46 6.97
N TRP A 108 -28.63 -2.61 6.29
CA TRP A 108 -27.22 -2.80 6.01
C TRP A 108 -26.31 -2.80 7.25
N GLN A 109 -26.71 -2.10 8.28
CA GLN A 109 -25.90 -2.00 9.50
C GLN A 109 -25.83 -3.33 10.25
N GLN A 110 -26.92 -4.10 10.19
CA GLN A 110 -26.97 -5.43 10.82
C GLN A 110 -26.10 -6.50 10.16
N VAL A 111 -25.50 -6.23 9.00
CA VAL A 111 -24.57 -7.16 8.35
C VAL A 111 -23.11 -6.86 8.62
N SER A 112 -22.82 -6.07 9.64
CA SER A 112 -21.46 -5.72 10.03
C SER A 112 -20.88 -6.68 11.06
N PHE A 113 -19.57 -6.87 10.98
CA PHE A 113 -18.75 -7.48 12.02
C PHE A 113 -17.79 -6.44 12.59
N VAL A 114 -17.78 -6.33 13.91
CA VAL A 114 -16.80 -5.51 14.63
C VAL A 114 -15.96 -6.43 15.50
N ALA A 115 -14.66 -6.43 15.30
CA ALA A 115 -13.75 -7.14 16.18
C ALA A 115 -12.98 -6.12 17.03
N GLU A 116 -12.97 -6.34 18.32
CA GLU A 116 -12.27 -5.52 19.32
C GLU A 116 -11.20 -6.35 20.00
N GLY A 117 -9.97 -5.80 20.03
CA GLY A 117 -8.85 -6.38 20.77
C GLY A 117 -8.87 -5.88 22.23
N ILE A 118 -8.75 -6.80 23.17
CA ILE A 118 -8.81 -6.54 24.60
C ILE A 118 -7.48 -6.91 25.23
N ILE A 119 -6.87 -5.98 25.98
CA ILE A 119 -5.69 -6.17 26.83
C ILE A 119 -6.07 -5.68 28.24
N ASP A 120 -5.75 -6.48 29.28
CA ASP A 120 -6.07 -6.18 30.66
C ASP A 120 -7.54 -5.77 30.88
N GLY A 121 -8.46 -6.43 30.18
CA GLY A 121 -9.90 -6.19 30.26
C GLY A 121 -10.38 -4.90 29.57
N LYS A 122 -9.49 -4.14 28.89
CA LYS A 122 -9.83 -2.91 28.19
C LYS A 122 -9.75 -3.09 26.68
N THR A 123 -10.69 -2.53 25.94
CA THR A 123 -10.62 -2.46 24.48
C THR A 123 -9.52 -1.47 24.06
N VAL A 124 -8.51 -1.95 23.36
CA VAL A 124 -7.32 -1.16 22.93
C VAL A 124 -7.29 -0.89 21.42
N CYS A 125 -7.95 -1.72 20.64
CA CYS A 125 -8.06 -1.54 19.20
C CYS A 125 -9.37 -2.15 18.69
N SER A 126 -9.83 -1.70 17.51
CA SER A 126 -11.02 -2.25 16.88
C SER A 126 -10.95 -2.16 15.35
N THR A 127 -11.64 -3.08 14.69
CA THR A 127 -11.85 -3.03 13.24
C THR A 127 -13.29 -3.40 12.92
N LYS A 128 -13.88 -2.70 11.94
CA LYS A 128 -15.22 -2.98 11.43
C LYS A 128 -15.12 -3.45 9.98
N LYS A 129 -15.84 -4.50 9.64
CA LYS A 129 -15.95 -5.01 8.29
C LYS A 129 -17.41 -5.19 7.90
N MET A 130 -17.73 -4.75 6.69
CA MET A 130 -19.06 -4.84 6.09
C MET A 130 -18.98 -5.44 4.69
N PRO A 131 -20.01 -6.10 4.18
CA PRO A 131 -20.06 -6.51 2.79
C PRO A 131 -20.11 -5.27 1.89
N SER A 132 -19.38 -5.33 0.78
CA SER A 132 -19.48 -4.28 -0.23
C SER A 132 -20.77 -4.39 -1.02
N ARG A 133 -21.39 -3.25 -1.28
CA ARG A 133 -22.51 -3.10 -2.19
C ARG A 133 -22.01 -2.92 -3.63
N ARG A 134 -22.87 -2.41 -4.51
CA ARG A 134 -22.49 -2.02 -5.88
C ARG A 134 -21.39 -0.95 -5.83
N SER A 135 -20.40 -1.07 -6.69
CA SER A 135 -19.39 -0.04 -6.86
C SER A 135 -20.01 1.26 -7.35
N THR A 136 -19.69 2.37 -6.68
CA THR A 136 -20.24 3.69 -6.99
C THR A 136 -19.16 4.74 -7.19
N LYS A 137 -18.00 4.57 -6.58
CA LYS A 137 -16.90 5.53 -6.66
C LYS A 137 -15.53 4.85 -6.53
N LEU A 138 -14.51 5.51 -7.05
CA LEU A 138 -13.13 5.24 -6.71
C LEU A 138 -12.75 6.03 -5.45
N ARG A 139 -11.80 5.50 -4.69
CA ARG A 139 -11.10 6.19 -3.61
C ARG A 139 -9.62 6.06 -3.85
N LEU A 140 -8.87 7.16 -3.77
CA LEU A 140 -7.43 7.14 -3.82
C LEU A 140 -6.85 7.26 -2.42
N ARG A 141 -5.79 6.52 -2.16
CA ARG A 141 -4.96 6.68 -0.97
C ARG A 141 -3.48 6.61 -1.36
N ILE A 142 -2.66 7.28 -0.59
CA ILE A 142 -1.21 7.23 -0.73
C ILE A 142 -0.69 6.21 0.28
N ASP A 143 0.21 5.35 -0.17
CA ASP A 143 0.89 4.38 0.68
C ASP A 143 2.34 4.85 0.89
N HIS A 144 2.54 5.65 1.93
CA HIS A 144 3.83 6.29 2.22
C HIS A 144 4.25 6.20 3.69
N ASP A 145 3.45 5.59 4.56
CA ASP A 145 3.74 5.42 6.00
C ASP A 145 4.24 6.71 6.69
N GLY A 146 3.69 7.87 6.29
CA GLY A 146 4.10 9.19 6.80
C GLY A 146 5.42 9.72 6.22
N GLN A 147 6.05 9.00 5.28
CA GLN A 147 7.25 9.48 4.59
C GLN A 147 6.89 10.53 3.54
N HIS A 148 7.78 11.49 3.36
CA HIS A 148 7.65 12.49 2.30
C HIS A 148 8.29 11.98 1.01
N LEU A 149 7.67 12.28 -0.12
CA LEU A 149 8.27 12.08 -1.44
C LEU A 149 9.37 13.12 -1.67
N ILE A 150 10.59 12.66 -1.95
CA ILE A 150 11.75 13.52 -2.15
C ILE A 150 11.90 13.83 -3.65
N ALA A 151 12.03 15.12 -4.00
CA ALA A 151 12.18 15.57 -5.39
C ALA A 151 13.63 15.38 -5.89
N ASP A 152 14.08 14.13 -6.01
CA ASP A 152 15.41 13.77 -6.51
C ASP A 152 15.38 13.16 -7.92
N GLY A 153 14.18 12.97 -8.48
CA GLY A 153 13.97 12.35 -9.78
C GLY A 153 14.03 10.82 -9.78
N SER A 154 14.19 10.20 -8.61
CA SER A 154 14.26 8.75 -8.46
C SER A 154 13.33 8.21 -7.37
N ASP A 155 13.03 9.00 -6.35
CA ASP A 155 12.13 8.62 -5.29
C ASP A 155 10.68 8.48 -5.80
N PHE A 156 9.97 7.51 -5.26
CA PHE A 156 8.61 7.21 -5.68
C PHE A 156 7.73 6.76 -4.51
N LEU A 157 6.43 6.93 -4.70
CA LEU A 157 5.43 6.38 -3.81
C LEU A 157 4.36 5.62 -4.57
N VAL A 158 3.56 4.87 -3.83
CA VAL A 158 2.43 4.12 -4.38
C VAL A 158 1.14 4.88 -4.12
N VAL A 159 0.38 5.16 -5.17
CA VAL A 159 -1.02 5.60 -5.06
C VAL A 159 -1.91 4.40 -5.37
N VAL A 160 -2.85 4.10 -4.49
CA VAL A 160 -3.75 2.97 -4.63
C VAL A 160 -5.16 3.48 -4.90
N ALA A 161 -5.73 3.07 -6.04
CA ALA A 161 -7.14 3.26 -6.32
C ALA A 161 -7.94 2.07 -5.79
N GLU A 162 -8.95 2.32 -4.98
CA GLU A 162 -9.87 1.32 -4.45
C GLU A 162 -11.25 1.53 -5.04
N VAL A 163 -11.85 0.45 -5.55
CA VAL A 163 -13.24 0.46 -6.01
C VAL A 163 -14.14 0.30 -4.80
N THR A 164 -14.95 1.29 -4.48
CA THR A 164 -15.77 1.30 -3.26
C THR A 164 -17.26 1.46 -3.56
N ASP A 165 -18.07 1.10 -2.58
CA ASP A 165 -19.49 1.44 -2.52
C ASP A 165 -19.72 2.82 -1.87
N ASP A 166 -21.00 3.22 -1.74
CA ASP A 166 -21.40 4.49 -1.12
C ASP A 166 -20.92 4.63 0.33
N ASN A 167 -20.76 3.52 1.04
CA ASN A 167 -20.30 3.47 2.43
C ASN A 167 -18.78 3.42 2.56
N GLY A 168 -18.04 3.40 1.44
CA GLY A 168 -16.59 3.31 1.42
C GLY A 168 -16.04 1.89 1.59
N ASN A 169 -16.88 0.86 1.56
CA ASN A 169 -16.41 -0.53 1.61
C ASN A 169 -15.79 -0.93 0.27
N VAL A 170 -14.60 -1.50 0.31
CA VAL A 170 -13.89 -1.94 -0.89
C VAL A 170 -14.60 -3.15 -1.50
N ARG A 171 -14.92 -3.06 -2.80
CA ARG A 171 -15.52 -4.15 -3.56
C ARG A 171 -14.46 -5.12 -4.04
N ARG A 172 -14.19 -6.17 -3.26
CA ARG A 172 -13.14 -7.15 -3.53
C ARG A 172 -13.30 -7.94 -4.84
N LEU A 173 -14.52 -8.07 -5.34
CA LEU A 173 -14.84 -8.77 -6.60
C LEU A 173 -14.97 -7.83 -7.81
N ALA A 174 -14.53 -6.57 -7.70
CA ALA A 174 -14.45 -5.66 -8.84
C ALA A 174 -13.44 -6.16 -9.89
N LYS A 175 -13.77 -5.95 -11.17
CA LYS A 175 -12.97 -6.39 -12.32
C LYS A 175 -12.68 -5.23 -13.29
N ASP A 176 -12.76 -4.02 -12.79
CA ASP A 176 -12.53 -2.82 -13.58
C ASP A 176 -11.04 -2.71 -13.98
N ASN A 177 -10.76 -1.95 -15.03
CA ASN A 177 -9.42 -1.48 -15.34
C ASN A 177 -9.37 0.01 -15.02
N ILE A 178 -8.39 0.42 -14.25
CA ILE A 178 -8.22 1.80 -13.82
C ILE A 178 -7.16 2.49 -14.66
N LEU A 179 -7.53 3.62 -15.25
CA LEU A 179 -6.61 4.51 -15.95
C LEU A 179 -6.23 5.65 -15.01
N PHE A 180 -4.94 5.82 -14.82
CA PHE A 180 -4.36 6.90 -14.04
C PHE A 180 -3.82 8.00 -14.94
N SER A 181 -3.88 9.24 -14.46
CA SER A 181 -3.16 10.38 -15.01
C SER A 181 -2.54 11.20 -13.89
N VAL A 182 -1.44 11.87 -14.17
CA VAL A 182 -0.72 12.70 -13.23
C VAL A 182 -0.52 14.10 -13.83
N GLU A 183 -0.63 15.12 -12.99
CA GLU A 183 -0.36 16.52 -13.29
C GLU A 183 0.61 17.07 -12.24
N GLY A 184 1.48 18.01 -12.61
CA GLY A 184 2.47 18.63 -11.75
C GLY A 184 3.80 17.89 -11.72
N GLU A 185 4.50 17.89 -10.57
CA GLU A 185 5.88 17.46 -10.41
C GLU A 185 6.02 15.95 -10.13
N GLY A 186 5.28 15.13 -10.89
CA GLY A 186 5.30 13.68 -10.80
C GLY A 186 5.13 12.99 -12.15
N GLU A 187 5.59 11.76 -12.23
CA GLU A 187 5.48 10.90 -13.42
C GLU A 187 4.98 9.51 -13.04
N ILE A 188 4.13 8.92 -13.87
CA ILE A 188 3.72 7.52 -13.72
C ILE A 188 4.84 6.61 -14.19
N ILE A 189 5.22 5.63 -13.37
CA ILE A 189 6.16 4.58 -13.75
C ILE A 189 5.41 3.42 -14.40
N GLY A 190 5.75 3.13 -15.65
CA GLY A 190 5.17 2.05 -16.42
C GLY A 190 3.94 2.46 -17.24
N ASP A 191 3.65 1.65 -18.25
CA ASP A 191 2.60 1.91 -19.23
C ASP A 191 1.74 0.65 -19.50
N ALA A 192 0.97 0.69 -20.58
CA ALA A 192 0.09 -0.39 -21.00
C ALA A 192 0.85 -1.67 -21.41
N SER A 193 2.10 -1.57 -21.88
CA SER A 193 2.89 -2.71 -22.34
C SER A 193 3.20 -3.73 -21.24
N ILE A 194 3.31 -3.24 -19.99
CA ILE A 194 3.53 -4.07 -18.81
C ILE A 194 2.28 -4.15 -17.90
N GLY A 195 1.14 -3.63 -18.35
CA GLY A 195 -0.10 -3.60 -17.59
C GLY A 195 -0.02 -2.74 -16.33
N ALA A 196 0.86 -1.72 -16.32
CA ALA A 196 1.00 -0.80 -15.20
C ALA A 196 -0.05 0.33 -15.24
N ASN A 197 -0.35 0.84 -16.45
CA ASN A 197 -1.37 1.85 -16.67
C ASN A 197 -1.93 1.75 -18.11
N PRO A 198 -3.19 1.35 -18.33
CA PRO A 198 -4.23 1.03 -17.32
C PRO A 198 -3.90 -0.20 -16.48
N ARG A 199 -4.34 -0.18 -15.21
CA ARG A 199 -4.13 -1.26 -14.25
C ARG A 199 -5.41 -2.03 -13.99
N ALA A 200 -5.37 -3.35 -14.11
CA ALA A 200 -6.47 -4.21 -13.71
C ALA A 200 -6.63 -4.22 -12.19
N VAL A 201 -7.88 -4.14 -11.73
CA VAL A 201 -8.21 -4.23 -10.31
C VAL A 201 -8.00 -5.67 -9.81
N GLU A 202 -7.24 -5.80 -8.74
CA GLU A 202 -7.05 -7.05 -8.02
C GLU A 202 -7.55 -6.87 -6.58
N PHE A 203 -8.45 -7.74 -6.13
CA PHE A 203 -9.09 -7.64 -4.80
C PHE A 203 -9.64 -6.25 -4.46
N GLY A 204 -10.21 -5.57 -5.46
CA GLY A 204 -10.84 -4.27 -5.29
C GLY A 204 -9.89 -3.08 -5.31
N SER A 205 -8.60 -3.29 -5.60
CA SER A 205 -7.59 -2.23 -5.66
C SER A 205 -6.72 -2.30 -6.90
N ALA A 206 -6.24 -1.16 -7.35
CA ALA A 206 -5.28 -1.00 -8.43
C ALA A 206 -4.20 0.00 -8.02
N PRO A 207 -2.96 -0.42 -7.76
CA PRO A 207 -1.87 0.47 -7.42
C PRO A 207 -1.19 1.04 -8.67
N VAL A 208 -0.63 2.25 -8.54
CA VAL A 208 0.24 2.90 -9.50
C VAL A 208 1.45 3.51 -8.81
N LEU A 209 2.62 3.46 -9.44
CA LEU A 209 3.84 4.08 -8.95
C LEU A 209 3.94 5.50 -9.50
N ILE A 210 4.12 6.47 -8.61
CA ILE A 210 4.35 7.87 -8.95
C ILE A 210 5.76 8.25 -8.53
N ARG A 211 6.60 8.56 -9.51
CA ARG A 211 7.97 9.04 -9.31
C ARG A 211 7.97 10.56 -9.24
N SER A 212 8.79 11.14 -8.35
CA SER A 212 9.04 12.58 -8.32
C SER A 212 9.83 13.04 -9.53
N THR A 213 9.64 14.30 -9.92
CA THR A 213 10.63 15.03 -10.74
C THR A 213 11.77 15.55 -9.84
N ARG A 214 12.73 16.25 -10.41
CA ARG A 214 13.77 16.94 -9.62
C ARG A 214 13.33 18.27 -9.05
N GLN A 215 12.16 18.74 -9.43
CA GLN A 215 11.54 19.95 -8.92
C GLN A 215 10.54 19.58 -7.83
N ALA A 216 10.72 20.14 -6.63
CA ALA A 216 9.74 19.97 -5.57
C ALA A 216 8.47 20.75 -5.88
N GLY A 217 7.32 20.14 -5.66
CA GLY A 217 6.05 20.79 -5.97
C GLY A 217 4.85 19.89 -5.79
N LYS A 218 3.71 20.41 -6.23
CA LYS A 218 2.42 19.73 -6.17
C LYS A 218 2.32 18.63 -7.22
N ILE A 219 1.75 17.51 -6.82
CA ILE A 219 1.45 16.36 -7.66
C ILE A 219 -0.02 16.03 -7.49
N LYS A 220 -0.75 15.99 -8.59
CA LYS A 220 -2.16 15.62 -8.62
C LYS A 220 -2.34 14.36 -9.42
N VAL A 221 -2.83 13.32 -8.77
CA VAL A 221 -3.14 12.03 -9.42
C VAL A 221 -4.64 11.89 -9.55
N LYS A 222 -5.09 11.54 -10.75
CA LYS A 222 -6.49 11.25 -11.07
C LYS A 222 -6.62 9.79 -11.50
N ALA A 223 -7.71 9.14 -11.09
CA ALA A 223 -8.05 7.79 -11.48
C ALA A 223 -9.49 7.72 -11.98
N ARG A 224 -9.69 6.99 -13.08
CA ARG A 224 -11.01 6.66 -13.62
C ARG A 224 -11.03 5.25 -14.16
N VAL A 225 -12.20 4.67 -14.34
CA VAL A 225 -12.29 3.41 -15.07
C VAL A 225 -11.96 3.62 -16.54
N LEU A 226 -11.30 2.64 -17.16
CA LEU A 226 -10.87 2.74 -18.56
C LEU A 226 -12.08 2.85 -19.51
N PHE A 227 -13.10 2.04 -19.27
CA PHE A 227 -14.33 2.04 -20.05
C PHE A 227 -15.50 2.50 -19.17
N GLU A 228 -15.94 3.72 -19.39
CA GLU A 228 -17.04 4.31 -18.65
C GLU A 228 -18.40 3.86 -19.23
N GLY A 229 -19.30 3.49 -18.34
CA GLY A 229 -20.68 3.12 -18.64
C GLY A 229 -21.63 3.73 -17.60
N GLN A 230 -22.93 3.57 -17.81
CA GLN A 230 -23.98 4.15 -16.95
C GLN A 230 -23.82 3.83 -15.46
N HIS A 231 -23.07 2.78 -15.14
CA HIS A 231 -22.93 2.26 -13.78
C HIS A 231 -21.47 2.19 -13.33
N SER A 232 -20.58 2.86 -14.01
CA SER A 232 -19.19 2.95 -13.64
C SER A 232 -19.00 3.70 -12.32
N PRO A 233 -18.01 3.32 -11.51
CA PRO A 233 -17.62 4.10 -10.34
C PRO A 233 -17.21 5.52 -10.76
N ALA A 234 -17.63 6.50 -9.98
CA ALA A 234 -17.18 7.88 -10.18
C ALA A 234 -15.65 7.98 -10.04
N PRO A 235 -14.98 8.82 -10.84
CA PRO A 235 -13.56 9.05 -10.75
C PRO A 235 -13.16 9.67 -9.41
N ALA A 236 -11.88 9.57 -9.08
CA ALA A 236 -11.30 10.17 -7.89
C ALA A 236 -9.99 10.89 -8.21
N GLU A 237 -9.64 11.85 -7.37
CA GLU A 237 -8.37 12.55 -7.43
C GLU A 237 -7.76 12.70 -6.05
N ILE A 238 -6.42 12.80 -5.99
CA ILE A 238 -5.66 13.06 -4.77
C ILE A 238 -4.50 14.00 -5.09
N GLU A 239 -4.22 14.92 -4.17
CA GLU A 239 -3.10 15.85 -4.26
C GLU A 239 -2.15 15.65 -3.09
N PHE A 240 -0.86 15.77 -3.37
CA PHE A 240 0.22 15.74 -2.39
C PHE A 240 1.40 16.55 -2.91
N GLU A 241 2.44 16.72 -2.09
CA GLU A 241 3.60 17.52 -2.43
C GLU A 241 4.88 16.71 -2.23
N SER A 242 5.82 16.91 -3.15
CA SER A 242 7.20 16.45 -2.97
C SER A 242 8.03 17.55 -2.29
N ILE A 243 8.99 17.14 -1.45
CA ILE A 243 9.90 18.06 -0.76
C ILE A 243 11.23 18.14 -1.49
N PRO A 244 11.97 19.26 -1.40
CA PRO A 244 13.26 19.41 -2.04
C PRO A 244 14.27 18.34 -1.57
N ALA A 245 14.99 17.77 -2.51
CA ALA A 245 16.08 16.86 -2.21
C ALA A 245 17.23 17.61 -1.53
N ARG A 246 17.68 17.12 -0.38
CA ARG A 246 18.97 17.49 0.20
C ARG A 246 20.01 16.50 -0.31
N LEU A 247 20.59 16.76 -1.48
CA LEU A 247 21.63 15.92 -2.02
C LEU A 247 22.88 16.07 -1.15
N PRO A 248 23.44 14.97 -0.60
CA PRO A 248 24.76 15.01 0.00
C PRO A 248 25.76 15.29 -1.11
N PHE A 249 26.51 16.35 -0.96
CA PHE A 249 27.29 16.96 -2.02
C PHE A 249 28.60 16.24 -2.29
N ASN A 250 28.65 15.54 -3.41
CA ASN A 250 29.87 15.30 -4.15
C ASN A 250 29.86 16.04 -5.50
N TYR A 251 29.01 17.06 -5.65
CA TYR A 251 28.99 17.89 -6.84
C TYR A 251 29.82 19.14 -6.60
N LEU A 252 30.77 19.40 -7.48
CA LEU A 252 31.56 20.62 -7.47
C LEU A 252 30.65 21.85 -7.54
N GLU A 253 30.95 22.91 -6.77
CA GLU A 253 30.18 24.16 -6.76
C GLU A 253 29.94 24.76 -8.15
N SER A 254 30.83 24.46 -9.13
CA SER A 254 30.68 24.83 -10.53
C SER A 254 29.44 24.24 -11.21
N TYR A 255 28.86 23.15 -10.66
CA TYR A 255 27.62 22.56 -11.16
C TYR A 255 26.37 23.29 -10.65
N GLN A 256 26.48 24.03 -9.56
CA GLN A 256 25.36 24.83 -9.02
C GLN A 256 25.14 26.15 -9.76
N SER A 257 26.11 26.64 -10.50
CA SER A 257 26.04 27.89 -11.22
C SER A 257 25.57 27.78 -12.68
N SER A 258 25.57 26.57 -13.23
CA SER A 258 25.05 26.34 -14.57
C SER A 258 23.58 25.97 -14.51
N ASN A 259 22.74 27.01 -14.51
CA ASN A 259 21.35 27.03 -14.92
C ASN A 259 20.49 25.80 -14.65
N GLN A 260 19.39 26.04 -13.97
CA GLN A 260 18.15 25.27 -13.95
C GLN A 260 17.58 24.96 -15.35
N GLU A 261 18.37 25.05 -16.41
CA GLU A 261 17.97 24.71 -17.75
C GLU A 261 18.40 23.30 -18.12
N ASP A 262 17.41 22.43 -18.13
CA ASP A 262 17.32 21.24 -18.98
C ASP A 262 18.47 20.23 -18.90
N TYR A 263 18.54 19.44 -17.81
CA TYR A 263 19.10 18.09 -17.90
C TYR A 263 18.09 17.14 -18.58
N ARG A 264 17.55 17.51 -19.70
CA ARG A 264 17.14 16.52 -20.68
C ARG A 264 18.41 15.86 -21.15
N PHE A 265 18.50 14.55 -20.95
CA PHE A 265 19.49 13.73 -21.59
C PHE A 265 19.40 13.96 -23.10
N ASP A 266 20.13 14.95 -23.58
CA ASP A 266 20.29 15.16 -25.00
C ASP A 266 21.17 14.02 -25.49
N LYS A 267 20.53 13.10 -26.21
CA LYS A 267 21.13 11.88 -26.72
C LYS A 267 22.43 12.21 -27.44
N GLY A 268 23.54 12.10 -26.74
CA GLY A 268 24.84 11.87 -27.31
C GLY A 268 25.71 13.06 -27.67
N LYS A 269 25.41 14.30 -27.24
CA LYS A 269 26.24 15.45 -27.63
C LYS A 269 27.29 15.89 -26.60
N ASP A 270 27.11 15.59 -25.32
CA ASP A 270 28.06 15.96 -24.26
C ASP A 270 28.79 14.75 -23.68
N ARG A 271 29.49 14.02 -24.54
CA ARG A 271 30.66 13.29 -24.05
C ARG A 271 31.74 14.31 -23.77
N VAL A 272 31.94 14.63 -22.47
CA VAL A 272 33.14 15.34 -22.01
C VAL A 272 34.34 14.58 -22.61
N LYS A 273 34.97 15.14 -23.61
CA LYS A 273 36.23 14.59 -24.11
C LYS A 273 37.29 14.96 -23.07
N LEU A 274 37.54 14.03 -22.16
CA LEU A 274 38.71 14.14 -21.27
C LEU A 274 39.97 14.29 -22.14
N SER A 275 40.83 15.22 -21.78
CA SER A 275 42.13 15.35 -22.39
C SER A 275 42.96 14.09 -22.10
N GLU A 276 43.95 13.79 -22.97
CA GLU A 276 44.86 12.64 -22.75
C GLU A 276 45.58 12.70 -21.39
N GLN A 277 45.80 13.89 -20.87
CA GLN A 277 46.42 14.08 -19.55
C GLN A 277 45.44 13.72 -18.40
N GLU A 278 44.21 14.09 -18.50
CA GLU A 278 43.16 13.73 -17.52
C GLU A 278 42.92 12.22 -17.49
N ILE A 279 42.87 11.56 -18.67
CA ILE A 279 42.76 10.11 -18.78
C ILE A 279 43.93 9.41 -18.09
N LYS A 280 45.18 9.90 -18.33
CA LYS A 280 46.37 9.33 -17.69
C LYS A 280 46.39 9.53 -16.17
N THR A 281 45.85 10.61 -15.68
CA THR A 281 45.76 10.88 -14.25
C THR A 281 44.74 9.94 -13.60
N LEU A 282 43.54 9.81 -14.19
CA LEU A 282 42.52 8.89 -13.72
C LEU A 282 42.96 7.43 -13.73
N LEU A 283 43.66 7.01 -14.77
CA LEU A 283 44.21 5.64 -14.82
C LEU A 283 45.21 5.37 -13.72
N LYS A 284 46.11 6.33 -13.38
CA LYS A 284 47.02 6.20 -12.26
C LYS A 284 46.33 6.14 -10.90
N GLU A 285 45.27 6.92 -10.71
CA GLU A 285 44.44 6.89 -9.50
C GLU A 285 43.73 5.55 -9.33
N VAL A 286 43.16 4.99 -10.41
CA VAL A 286 42.55 3.66 -10.39
C VAL A 286 43.57 2.55 -10.11
N GLU A 287 44.77 2.62 -10.71
CA GLU A 287 45.84 1.67 -10.45
C GLU A 287 46.34 1.74 -8.99
N GLN A 288 46.40 2.94 -8.41
CA GLN A 288 46.75 3.12 -7.02
C GLN A 288 45.69 2.55 -6.08
N GLN A 289 44.41 2.84 -6.35
CA GLN A 289 43.31 2.28 -5.59
C GLN A 289 43.25 0.74 -5.67
N GLN A 290 43.53 0.15 -6.85
CA GLN A 290 43.60 -1.31 -6.98
C GLN A 290 44.72 -1.94 -6.16
N LYS A 291 45.87 -1.26 -6.02
CA LYS A 291 46.99 -1.70 -5.16
C LYS A 291 46.63 -1.58 -3.67
N ASP A 292 45.94 -0.51 -3.30
CA ASP A 292 45.55 -0.26 -1.91
C ASP A 292 44.46 -1.25 -1.44
N PHE A 293 43.67 -1.79 -2.35
CA PHE A 293 42.66 -2.83 -2.08
C PHE A 293 43.17 -4.27 -2.29
N GLY A 294 44.42 -4.48 -2.58
CA GLY A 294 45.04 -5.82 -2.64
C GLY A 294 44.54 -6.70 -3.80
N VAL A 295 44.04 -6.09 -4.89
CA VAL A 295 43.70 -6.80 -6.11
C VAL A 295 44.95 -6.91 -6.97
N GLU A 296 45.76 -7.92 -6.73
CA GLU A 296 46.80 -8.32 -7.68
C GLU A 296 46.17 -9.04 -8.89
N LYS A 297 46.68 -8.73 -10.11
CA LYS A 297 46.26 -9.40 -11.34
C LYS A 297 46.80 -10.82 -11.40
#